data_06afce942e6ce8ef7001a5f15e6b8a38
#
_entry.id   06afce942e6ce8ef7001a5f15e6b8a38
#
_cell.length_a   1.000
_cell.length_b   1.000
_cell.length_c   1.000
_cell.angle_alpha   90.00
_cell.angle_beta   90.00
_cell.angle_gamma   90.00
#
_symmetry.space_group_name_H-M   'P 1'
#
loop_
_entity.id
_entity.type
_entity.pdbx_description
1 polymer ?
#
loop_
_entity_poly.entity_id
_entity_poly.type
_entity_poly.pdbx_seq_one_letter_code
_entity_poly.pdbx_strand_id
1 'polypeptide(L)'
;DGRVGTPTRKFHLLFAERKHLSRMPSNYYDLKKRLIAELSHVVRFSWTSGDSNATSQIRLFHEADVVVGPHGANLANMMWMRHGTHVIEIASRRKGNMCYYATASRINVTHHLVLHDKGKDAKFDLSYEYLRNHVVH
;
A
#
# COMPACT_ATOMS: atom_id res chain seq x y z
N ASP A 1 -6.71 -14.77 -37.72
CA ASP A 1 -5.73 -15.21 -36.76
C ASP A 1 -6.31 -14.97 -35.32
N GLY A 2 -7.11 -15.97 -34.89
CA GLY A 2 -7.86 -15.87 -33.63
C GLY A 2 -7.01 -16.03 -32.39
N ARG A 3 -6.05 -15.14 -32.19
CA ARG A 3 -5.39 -15.04 -30.90
C ARG A 3 -6.35 -14.36 -29.93
N VAL A 4 -7.09 -15.18 -29.17
CA VAL A 4 -7.74 -14.69 -27.95
C VAL A 4 -6.59 -14.20 -27.06
N GLY A 5 -6.42 -12.88 -26.97
CA GLY A 5 -5.48 -12.30 -26.05
C GLY A 5 -5.79 -12.83 -24.65
N THR A 6 -4.76 -13.38 -23.96
CA THR A 6 -4.88 -13.71 -22.54
C THR A 6 -5.46 -12.50 -21.82
N PRO A 7 -6.58 -12.62 -21.07
CA PRO A 7 -7.09 -11.49 -20.33
C PRO A 7 -5.97 -10.95 -19.46
N THR A 8 -5.59 -9.70 -19.71
CA THR A 8 -4.58 -9.03 -18.89
C THR A 8 -5.12 -8.99 -17.47
N ARG A 9 -4.41 -9.64 -16.55
CA ARG A 9 -4.71 -9.61 -15.13
C ARG A 9 -4.78 -8.15 -14.67
N LYS A 10 -5.85 -7.77 -13.98
CA LYS A 10 -5.93 -6.45 -13.38
C LYS A 10 -4.78 -6.26 -12.38
N PHE A 11 -4.22 -5.09 -12.38
CA PHE A 11 -3.24 -4.66 -11.39
C PHE A 11 -3.86 -4.74 -9.98
N HIS A 12 -3.15 -5.31 -9.02
CA HIS A 12 -3.70 -5.51 -7.67
C HIS A 12 -3.06 -4.57 -6.66
N LEU A 13 -3.87 -3.69 -6.09
CA LEU A 13 -3.46 -2.78 -5.01
C LEU A 13 -4.06 -3.26 -3.68
N LEU A 14 -3.19 -3.46 -2.71
CA LEU A 14 -3.56 -3.86 -1.36
C LEU A 14 -3.40 -2.67 -0.40
N PHE A 15 -4.47 -2.32 0.32
CA PHE A 15 -4.38 -1.40 1.44
C PHE A 15 -4.03 -2.18 2.71
N ALA A 16 -2.85 -1.95 3.25
CA ALA A 16 -2.41 -2.52 4.52
C ALA A 16 -2.84 -1.56 5.65
N GLU A 17 -4.07 -1.76 6.14
CA GLU A 17 -4.69 -0.89 7.12
C GLU A 17 -4.22 -1.22 8.55
N ARG A 18 -4.32 -0.25 9.44
CA ARG A 18 -4.10 -0.46 10.86
C ARG A 18 -5.43 -0.56 11.58
N LYS A 19 -5.48 -1.45 12.57
CA LYS A 19 -6.58 -1.50 13.52
C LYS A 19 -6.68 -0.12 14.20
N HIS A 20 -7.90 0.38 14.35
CA HIS A 20 -8.19 1.70 14.92
C HIS A 20 -7.65 2.89 14.14
N LEU A 21 -7.17 2.68 12.91
CA LEU A 21 -6.67 3.73 12.00
C LEU A 21 -5.57 4.62 12.58
N SER A 22 -4.85 4.15 13.60
CA SER A 22 -3.69 4.88 14.11
C SER A 22 -2.63 5.03 13.02
N ARG A 23 -2.00 6.19 12.93
CA ARG A 23 -1.00 6.55 11.90
C ARG A 23 -1.55 6.59 10.48
N MET A 24 -2.86 6.44 10.30
CA MET A 24 -3.52 6.63 9.00
C MET A 24 -3.91 8.09 8.83
N PRO A 25 -3.99 8.61 7.58
CA PRO A 25 -4.55 9.94 7.36
C PRO A 25 -5.98 10.03 7.90
N SER A 26 -6.35 11.19 8.45
CA SER A 26 -7.72 11.41 8.94
C SER A 26 -8.75 11.28 7.82
N ASN A 27 -8.37 11.62 6.58
CA ASN A 27 -9.20 11.48 5.39
C ASN A 27 -9.01 10.15 4.64
N TYR A 28 -8.50 9.13 5.32
CA TYR A 28 -8.14 7.84 4.69
C TYR A 28 -9.29 7.20 3.92
N TYR A 29 -10.49 7.15 4.51
CA TYR A 29 -11.64 6.52 3.84
C TYR A 29 -12.06 7.27 2.58
N ASP A 30 -11.97 8.59 2.59
CA ASP A 30 -12.22 9.40 1.39
C ASP A 30 -11.18 9.14 0.30
N LEU A 31 -9.91 9.06 0.68
CA LEU A 31 -8.83 8.73 -0.25
C LEU A 31 -9.04 7.36 -0.89
N LYS A 32 -9.33 6.36 -0.08
CA LYS A 32 -9.59 4.98 -0.52
C LYS A 32 -10.79 4.93 -1.47
N LYS A 33 -11.90 5.57 -1.10
CA LYS A 33 -13.11 5.64 -1.92
C LYS A 33 -12.86 6.28 -3.27
N ARG A 34 -12.11 7.38 -3.30
CA ARG A 34 -11.77 8.09 -4.54
C ARG A 34 -10.87 7.26 -5.44
N LEU A 35 -9.86 6.60 -4.89
CA LEU A 35 -8.98 5.71 -5.67
C LEU A 35 -9.77 4.57 -6.29
N ILE A 36 -10.64 3.93 -5.54
CA ILE A 36 -11.49 2.84 -6.02
C ILE A 36 -12.40 3.33 -7.14
N ALA A 37 -13.07 4.47 -6.94
CA ALA A 37 -13.96 5.04 -7.95
C ALA A 37 -13.24 5.39 -9.25
N GLU A 38 -12.03 5.92 -9.16
CA GLU A 38 -11.26 6.35 -10.33
C GLU A 38 -10.60 5.18 -11.07
N LEU A 39 -10.09 4.18 -10.35
CA LEU A 39 -9.18 3.18 -10.91
C LEU A 39 -9.74 1.75 -10.96
N SER A 40 -10.97 1.50 -10.48
CA SER A 40 -11.51 0.14 -10.39
C SER A 40 -11.65 -0.56 -11.75
N HIS A 41 -11.67 0.19 -12.85
CA HIS A 41 -11.72 -0.39 -14.20
C HIS A 41 -10.41 -1.06 -14.62
N VAL A 42 -9.27 -0.68 -14.01
CA VAL A 42 -7.94 -1.23 -14.33
C VAL A 42 -7.23 -1.84 -13.12
N VAL A 43 -7.69 -1.54 -11.91
CA VAL A 43 -7.08 -1.98 -10.66
C VAL A 43 -8.07 -2.80 -9.84
N ARG A 44 -7.62 -3.93 -9.32
CA ARG A 44 -8.34 -4.71 -8.32
C ARG A 44 -7.86 -4.27 -6.93
N PHE A 45 -8.79 -3.97 -6.05
CA PHE A 45 -8.48 -3.49 -4.70
C PHE A 45 -8.77 -4.56 -3.65
N SER A 46 -7.89 -4.65 -2.66
CA SER A 46 -8.05 -5.46 -1.46
C SER A 46 -7.59 -4.67 -0.25
N TRP A 47 -7.95 -5.11 0.94
CA TRP A 47 -7.49 -4.48 2.19
C TRP A 47 -7.39 -5.52 3.30
N THR A 48 -6.49 -5.26 4.25
CA THR A 48 -6.32 -6.08 5.45
C THR A 48 -5.89 -5.20 6.61
N SER A 49 -6.47 -5.43 7.78
CA SER A 49 -6.11 -4.71 9.02
C SER A 49 -5.09 -5.48 9.87
N GLY A 50 -4.64 -6.63 9.41
CA GLY A 50 -3.75 -7.49 10.19
C GLY A 50 -4.46 -8.47 11.12
N ASP A 51 -5.79 -8.41 11.18
CA ASP A 51 -6.59 -9.31 12.04
C ASP A 51 -6.96 -10.64 11.36
N SER A 52 -6.74 -10.75 10.05
CA SER A 52 -6.97 -12.01 9.32
C SER A 52 -5.88 -13.02 9.68
N ASN A 53 -6.15 -14.31 9.41
CA ASN A 53 -5.14 -15.33 9.68
C ASN A 53 -3.89 -15.15 8.82
N ALA A 54 -2.77 -15.73 9.29
CA ALA A 54 -1.48 -15.55 8.64
C ALA A 54 -1.47 -16.00 7.17
N THR A 55 -2.14 -17.10 6.84
CA THR A 55 -2.21 -17.62 5.48
C THR A 55 -2.88 -16.62 4.53
N SER A 56 -3.99 -16.02 4.97
CA SER A 56 -4.69 -15.00 4.18
C SER A 56 -3.84 -13.76 3.97
N GLN A 57 -3.13 -13.30 4.99
CA GLN A 57 -2.24 -12.15 4.90
C GLN A 57 -1.08 -12.40 3.93
N ILE A 58 -0.43 -13.56 4.05
CA ILE A 58 0.67 -13.97 3.14
C ILE A 58 0.17 -13.94 1.70
N ARG A 59 -1.01 -14.51 1.44
CA ARG A 59 -1.58 -14.55 0.09
C ARG A 59 -1.84 -13.15 -0.46
N LEU A 60 -2.44 -12.27 0.33
CA LEU A 60 -2.74 -10.90 -0.10
C LEU A 60 -1.47 -10.13 -0.47
N PHE A 61 -0.44 -10.19 0.36
CA PHE A 61 0.82 -9.53 0.08
C PHE A 61 1.53 -10.15 -1.13
N HIS A 62 1.50 -11.47 -1.25
CA HIS A 62 2.12 -12.16 -2.39
C HIS A 62 1.44 -11.83 -3.73
N GLU A 63 0.12 -11.68 -3.74
CA GLU A 63 -0.65 -11.38 -4.95
C GLU A 63 -0.64 -9.89 -5.29
N ALA A 64 -0.28 -9.01 -4.37
CA ALA A 64 -0.30 -7.57 -4.59
C ALA A 64 0.81 -7.12 -5.55
N ASP A 65 0.47 -6.19 -6.43
CA ASP A 65 1.44 -5.48 -7.27
C ASP A 65 1.91 -4.21 -6.58
N VAL A 66 1.02 -3.58 -5.81
CA VAL A 66 1.32 -2.42 -4.96
C VAL A 66 0.66 -2.62 -3.60
N VAL A 67 1.40 -2.33 -2.53
CA VAL A 67 0.87 -2.26 -1.16
C VAL A 67 0.96 -0.82 -0.69
N VAL A 68 -0.11 -0.29 -0.15
CA VAL A 68 -0.17 1.06 0.45
C VAL A 68 -0.52 0.91 1.93
N GLY A 69 0.27 1.50 2.80
CA GLY A 69 -0.03 1.44 4.23
C GLY A 69 0.82 2.38 5.07
N PRO A 70 0.40 2.60 6.32
CA PRO A 70 1.16 3.40 7.25
C PRO A 70 2.37 2.63 7.77
N HIS A 71 3.38 3.37 8.21
CA HIS A 71 4.50 2.79 8.95
C HIS A 71 3.96 2.00 10.15
N GLY A 72 4.32 0.72 10.23
CA GLY A 72 3.86 -0.14 11.31
C GLY A 72 4.08 -1.62 11.01
N ALA A 73 3.86 -2.48 12.03
CA ALA A 73 4.19 -3.90 11.98
C ALA A 73 3.51 -4.68 10.83
N ASN A 74 2.32 -4.23 10.38
CA ASN A 74 1.63 -4.90 9.27
C ASN A 74 2.44 -4.84 7.98
N LEU A 75 3.22 -3.79 7.73
CA LEU A 75 4.09 -3.69 6.56
C LEU A 75 5.24 -4.72 6.58
N ALA A 76 5.53 -5.34 7.70
CA ALA A 76 6.52 -6.43 7.75
C ALA A 76 6.13 -7.60 6.84
N ASN A 77 4.84 -7.75 6.53
CA ASN A 77 4.37 -8.76 5.58
C ASN A 77 4.84 -8.52 4.14
N MET A 78 5.49 -7.38 3.85
CA MET A 78 6.10 -7.11 2.54
C MET A 78 7.12 -8.17 2.15
N MET A 79 7.68 -8.90 3.13
CA MET A 79 8.60 -10.00 2.86
C MET A 79 7.99 -11.10 1.97
N TRP A 80 6.66 -11.18 1.90
CA TRP A 80 5.95 -12.15 1.06
C TRP A 80 5.63 -11.62 -0.34
N MET A 81 5.98 -10.36 -0.63
CA MET A 81 5.73 -9.73 -1.93
C MET A 81 6.68 -10.32 -3.00
N ARG A 82 6.19 -10.34 -4.23
CA ARG A 82 6.98 -10.79 -5.39
C ARG A 82 8.02 -9.74 -5.77
N HIS A 83 9.12 -10.18 -6.36
CA HIS A 83 10.13 -9.29 -6.92
C HIS A 83 9.51 -8.35 -7.96
N GLY A 84 9.96 -7.12 -8.00
CA GLY A 84 9.50 -6.12 -8.98
C GLY A 84 8.19 -5.44 -8.63
N THR A 85 7.62 -5.74 -7.47
CA THR A 85 6.41 -5.05 -6.97
C THR A 85 6.76 -3.80 -6.16
N HIS A 86 5.76 -3.08 -5.67
CA HIS A 86 5.94 -1.78 -5.06
C HIS A 86 5.25 -1.70 -3.70
N VAL A 87 5.88 -1.00 -2.76
CA VAL A 87 5.27 -0.64 -1.48
C VAL A 87 5.30 0.87 -1.32
N ILE A 88 4.16 1.43 -0.92
CA ILE A 88 4.00 2.85 -0.62
C ILE A 88 3.76 2.97 0.87
N GLU A 89 4.74 3.51 1.57
CA GLU A 89 4.68 3.69 3.02
C GLU A 89 4.30 5.13 3.36
N ILE A 90 3.25 5.30 4.16
CA ILE A 90 2.84 6.60 4.68
C ILE A 90 3.51 6.76 6.04
N ALA A 91 4.40 7.74 6.16
CA ALA A 91 5.24 7.90 7.35
C ALA A 91 5.40 9.36 7.75
N SER A 92 5.69 9.58 9.03
CA SER A 92 6.02 10.90 9.55
C SER A 92 7.45 11.26 9.19
N ARG A 93 7.65 12.46 8.65
CA ARG A 93 8.98 13.03 8.38
C ARG A 93 9.80 13.20 9.67
N ARG A 94 9.13 13.32 10.81
CA ARG A 94 9.77 13.55 12.13
C ARG A 94 10.36 12.29 12.75
N LYS A 95 10.08 11.11 12.21
CA LYS A 95 10.66 9.84 12.68
C LYS A 95 11.28 9.09 11.51
N GLY A 96 12.60 9.16 11.43
CA GLY A 96 13.37 8.49 10.39
C GLY A 96 13.66 7.03 10.70
N ASN A 97 12.68 6.15 10.59
CA ASN A 97 12.93 4.71 10.65
C ASN A 97 12.84 4.12 9.25
N MET A 98 13.97 3.68 8.73
CA MET A 98 14.11 3.17 7.36
C MET A 98 14.07 1.64 7.28
N CYS A 99 13.54 0.95 8.29
CA CYS A 99 13.56 -0.52 8.34
C CYS A 99 12.86 -1.17 7.14
N TYR A 100 11.74 -0.60 6.68
CA TYR A 100 11.01 -1.14 5.53
C TYR A 100 11.71 -0.87 4.21
N TYR A 101 12.41 0.25 4.09
CA TYR A 101 13.26 0.51 2.94
C TYR A 101 14.36 -0.55 2.81
N ALA A 102 15.04 -0.86 3.90
CA ALA A 102 16.09 -1.89 3.91
C ALA A 102 15.54 -3.26 3.55
N THR A 103 14.37 -3.63 4.07
CA THR A 103 13.70 -4.89 3.73
C THR A 103 13.35 -4.93 2.25
N ALA A 104 12.73 -3.88 1.73
CA ALA A 104 12.34 -3.78 0.33
C ALA A 104 13.54 -3.95 -0.61
N SER A 105 14.65 -3.29 -0.30
CA SER A 105 15.89 -3.39 -1.09
C SER A 105 16.39 -4.84 -1.20
N ARG A 106 16.28 -5.60 -0.11
CA ARG A 106 16.78 -6.99 -0.07
C ARG A 106 15.92 -7.95 -0.89
N ILE A 107 14.65 -7.64 -1.06
CA ILE A 107 13.70 -8.53 -1.76
C ILE A 107 13.31 -7.99 -3.15
N ASN A 108 14.03 -6.98 -3.63
CA ASN A 108 13.77 -6.34 -4.93
C ASN A 108 12.33 -5.84 -5.07
N VAL A 109 11.84 -5.17 -4.05
CA VAL A 109 10.58 -4.43 -4.02
C VAL A 109 10.92 -2.94 -3.97
N THR A 110 10.27 -2.14 -4.82
CA THR A 110 10.51 -0.69 -4.84
C THR A 110 9.72 -0.04 -3.71
N HIS A 111 10.42 0.70 -2.87
CA HIS A 111 9.83 1.38 -1.73
C HIS A 111 9.62 2.87 -2.04
N HIS A 112 8.41 3.35 -1.81
CA HIS A 112 8.03 4.75 -1.98
C HIS A 112 7.59 5.32 -0.62
N LEU A 113 8.08 6.51 -0.28
CA LEU A 113 7.69 7.20 0.94
C LEU A 113 6.70 8.32 0.61
N VAL A 114 5.56 8.28 1.28
CA VAL A 114 4.61 9.39 1.33
C VAL A 114 4.75 10.02 2.71
N LEU A 115 5.37 11.19 2.78
CA LEU A 115 5.74 11.82 4.03
C LEU A 115 4.75 12.90 4.45
N HIS A 116 4.48 12.98 5.75
CA HIS A 116 3.75 14.08 6.36
C HIS A 116 4.58 14.69 7.50
N ASP A 117 4.28 15.95 7.84
CA ASP A 117 5.08 16.71 8.81
C ASP A 117 4.57 16.63 10.25
N LYS A 118 3.51 15.86 10.51
CA LYS A 118 2.93 15.70 11.83
C LYS A 118 3.67 14.61 12.61
N GLY A 119 3.56 14.69 13.94
CA GLY A 119 4.13 13.66 14.81
C GLY A 119 3.46 12.30 14.57
N LYS A 120 4.09 11.25 15.09
CA LYS A 120 3.69 9.86 14.89
C LYS A 120 2.20 9.56 15.11
N ASP A 121 1.64 10.14 16.18
CA ASP A 121 0.24 9.89 16.59
C ASP A 121 -0.66 11.11 16.38
N ALA A 122 -0.15 12.15 15.69
CA ALA A 122 -0.94 13.34 15.42
C ALA A 122 -1.89 13.09 14.23
N LYS A 123 -3.04 13.76 14.27
CA LYS A 123 -3.98 13.74 13.15
C LYS A 123 -3.42 14.53 11.98
N PHE A 124 -3.58 14.00 10.77
CA PHE A 124 -3.15 14.67 9.55
C PHE A 124 -4.05 14.26 8.38
N ASP A 125 -4.17 15.15 7.40
CA ASP A 125 -4.81 14.82 6.13
C ASP A 125 -3.74 14.65 5.06
N LEU A 126 -4.02 13.79 4.09
CA LEU A 126 -3.14 13.55 2.96
C LEU A 126 -3.83 13.98 1.68
N SER A 127 -3.10 14.66 0.80
CA SER A 127 -3.62 15.06 -0.51
C SER A 127 -3.91 13.82 -1.37
N TYR A 128 -5.12 13.77 -1.94
CA TYR A 128 -5.50 12.72 -2.88
C TYR A 128 -4.58 12.68 -4.09
N GLU A 129 -4.28 13.83 -4.68
CA GLU A 129 -3.41 13.90 -5.86
C GLU A 129 -2.00 13.40 -5.56
N TYR A 130 -1.47 13.74 -4.39
CA TYR A 130 -0.16 13.28 -3.96
C TYR A 130 -0.12 11.75 -3.84
N LEU A 131 -1.10 11.15 -3.17
CA LEU A 131 -1.20 9.69 -3.04
C LEU A 131 -1.42 9.04 -4.41
N ARG A 132 -2.35 9.58 -5.19
CA ARG A 132 -2.67 9.06 -6.52
C ARG A 132 -1.43 9.03 -7.42
N ASN A 133 -0.64 10.08 -7.40
CA ASN A 133 0.58 10.15 -8.21
C ASN A 133 1.58 9.05 -7.84
N HIS A 134 1.66 8.67 -6.57
CA HIS A 134 2.50 7.54 -6.17
C HIS A 134 1.95 6.19 -6.64
N VAL A 135 0.64 6.06 -6.73
CA VAL A 135 -0.03 4.82 -7.17
C VAL A 135 0.12 4.62 -8.69
N VAL A 136 -0.05 5.68 -9.49
CA VAL A 136 -0.04 5.56 -10.97
C VAL A 136 1.34 5.69 -11.61
N HIS A 137 2.32 6.13 -10.88
CA HIS A 137 3.69 6.27 -11.35
C HIS A 137 4.64 5.43 -10.52
#